data_ff6d30708b77e9a5547d72856d92516d
#
_entry.id   ff6d30708b77e9a5547d72856d92516d
#
_cell.length_a   1.000
_cell.length_b   1.000
_cell.length_c   1.000
_cell.angle_alpha   90.00
_cell.angle_beta   90.00
_cell.angle_gamma   90.00
#
_symmetry.space_group_name_H-M   'P 1'
#
loop_
_entity.id
_entity.type
_entity.pdbx_description
1 polymer ?
#
loop_
_entity_poly.entity_id
_entity_poly.type
_entity_poly.pdbx_seq_one_letter_code
_entity_poly.pdbx_strand_id
1 'polypeptide(L)'
;MLRDRYRAIVQTAWDGERADALIALHARRSAESIARFHERSDGRQIAVVLTGTDLYKDLPGSREAAASLDLADRVVVLQDDALRLLPAKWRRKAEVIFQSAPVLARRAKPGGRLDCVVVGHLREEKDPRTLFAAVRRLPRGLPIRIRHLGAPLDPALGEAARALEREDPRYRYSGALPHGLTRAAIHSAHVLVHPSVVEGGANVIVEAITAGTPVLASRISGNVGMLGRDYPGFFEPRDAAGLAKRLVRALEDPRELSCLRSSCDQRKRLFRPQAEAAAVRRLAAALLARR
;
A
#
# COMPACT_ATOMS: atom_id res chain seq x y z
N MET A 1 0.92 -19.77 0.99
CA MET A 1 2.39 -19.58 1.07
C MET A 1 3.08 -20.53 2.06
N LEU A 2 2.45 -20.83 3.20
CA LEU A 2 3.04 -21.70 4.25
C LEU A 2 2.40 -23.09 4.34
N ARG A 3 1.13 -23.24 3.96
CA ARG A 3 0.32 -24.47 4.17
C ARG A 3 0.85 -25.75 3.51
N ASP A 4 1.75 -25.62 2.53
CA ASP A 4 2.43 -26.74 1.88
C ASP A 4 3.58 -27.31 2.71
N ARG A 5 4.04 -26.60 3.75
CA ARG A 5 5.17 -27.00 4.61
C ARG A 5 4.88 -26.95 6.10
N TYR A 6 3.87 -26.18 6.51
CA TYR A 6 3.56 -25.91 7.92
C TYR A 6 2.05 -25.96 8.16
N ARG A 7 1.65 -26.37 9.34
CA ARG A 7 0.27 -26.18 9.82
C ARG A 7 0.10 -24.72 10.21
N ALA A 8 -0.35 -23.88 9.26
CA ALA A 8 -0.60 -22.46 9.50
C ALA A 8 -2.05 -22.24 9.93
N ILE A 9 -2.24 -21.73 11.14
CA ILE A 9 -3.53 -21.36 11.73
C ILE A 9 -3.65 -19.83 11.67
N VAL A 10 -4.76 -19.31 11.15
CA VAL A 10 -5.04 -17.87 11.06
C VAL A 10 -6.16 -17.52 12.02
N GLN A 11 -5.88 -16.61 12.94
CA GLN A 11 -6.80 -16.19 14.01
C GLN A 11 -6.81 -14.67 14.13
N THR A 12 -7.88 -14.11 14.69
CA THR A 12 -7.94 -12.68 15.04
C THR A 12 -7.11 -12.35 16.26
N ALA A 13 -7.08 -13.27 17.24
CA ALA A 13 -6.23 -13.24 18.42
C ALA A 13 -5.75 -14.64 18.72
N TRP A 14 -4.58 -14.80 19.34
CA TRP A 14 -4.09 -16.10 19.76
C TRP A 14 -4.95 -16.67 20.91
N ASP A 15 -5.49 -17.87 20.71
CA ASP A 15 -6.41 -18.55 21.63
C ASP A 15 -5.73 -19.23 22.82
N GLY A 16 -4.40 -19.35 22.81
CA GLY A 16 -3.62 -20.02 23.84
C GLY A 16 -3.21 -21.45 23.47
N GLU A 17 -3.65 -21.98 22.30
CA GLU A 17 -3.20 -23.27 21.82
C GLU A 17 -1.70 -23.29 21.52
N ARG A 18 -1.11 -24.49 21.63
CA ARG A 18 0.32 -24.67 21.35
C ARG A 18 0.64 -24.37 19.88
N ALA A 19 1.58 -23.45 19.68
CA ALA A 19 2.15 -23.14 18.39
C ALA A 19 3.67 -23.03 18.51
N ASP A 20 4.41 -23.36 17.44
CA ASP A 20 5.88 -23.36 17.46
C ASP A 20 6.47 -21.96 17.17
N ALA A 21 5.69 -21.08 16.57
CA ALA A 21 6.02 -19.66 16.34
C ALA A 21 4.74 -18.84 16.19
N LEU A 22 4.84 -17.54 16.47
CA LEU A 22 3.78 -16.55 16.24
C LEU A 22 4.21 -15.53 15.17
N ILE A 23 3.38 -15.30 14.16
CA ILE A 23 3.50 -14.17 13.25
C ILE A 23 2.31 -13.25 13.50
N ALA A 24 2.55 -12.16 14.22
CA ALA A 24 1.52 -11.19 14.60
C ALA A 24 1.47 -10.03 13.61
N LEU A 25 0.25 -9.66 13.19
CA LEU A 25 0.02 -8.51 12.31
C LEU A 25 -0.40 -7.30 13.14
N HIS A 26 0.31 -6.16 13.00
CA HIS A 26 0.07 -4.90 13.69
C HIS A 26 0.51 -4.90 15.17
N ALA A 27 1.58 -4.20 15.47
CA ALA A 27 2.23 -4.20 16.79
C ALA A 27 1.27 -3.90 17.97
N ARG A 28 0.40 -2.86 17.85
CA ARG A 28 -0.52 -2.49 18.93
C ARG A 28 -1.73 -3.43 19.03
N ARG A 29 -2.37 -3.77 17.90
CA ARG A 29 -3.59 -4.59 17.91
C ARG A 29 -3.34 -6.03 18.35
N SER A 30 -2.15 -6.55 18.11
CA SER A 30 -1.75 -7.89 18.51
C SER A 30 -0.97 -7.93 19.84
N ALA A 31 -0.85 -6.80 20.56
CA ALA A 31 0.00 -6.70 21.75
C ALA A 31 -0.35 -7.74 22.84
N GLU A 32 -1.64 -7.93 23.12
CA GLU A 32 -2.09 -8.94 24.08
C GLU A 32 -1.69 -10.36 23.65
N SER A 33 -1.92 -10.71 22.37
CA SER A 33 -1.54 -12.03 21.83
C SER A 33 -0.03 -12.25 21.91
N ILE A 34 0.78 -11.22 21.61
CA ILE A 34 2.24 -11.26 21.66
C ILE A 34 2.72 -11.48 23.11
N ALA A 35 2.21 -10.71 24.07
CA ALA A 35 2.58 -10.83 25.47
C ALA A 35 2.24 -12.21 26.03
N ARG A 36 1.00 -12.67 25.84
CA ARG A 36 0.53 -14.00 26.28
C ARG A 36 1.32 -15.14 25.63
N PHE A 37 1.66 -15.02 24.34
CA PHE A 37 2.46 -16.01 23.64
C PHE A 37 3.88 -16.04 24.20
N HIS A 38 4.49 -14.89 24.43
CA HIS A 38 5.84 -14.79 25.02
C HIS A 38 5.90 -15.47 26.39
N GLU A 39 4.92 -15.20 27.27
CA GLU A 39 4.86 -15.78 28.62
C GLU A 39 4.72 -17.32 28.65
N ARG A 40 4.03 -17.90 27.63
CA ARG A 40 3.70 -19.32 27.58
C ARG A 40 4.57 -20.14 26.61
N SER A 41 5.45 -19.49 25.90
CA SER A 41 6.08 -20.09 24.72
C SER A 41 7.41 -20.80 24.95
N ASP A 42 7.95 -20.84 26.17
CA ASP A 42 9.26 -21.46 26.47
C ASP A 42 10.36 -21.09 25.47
N GLY A 43 10.47 -19.81 25.10
CA GLY A 43 11.46 -19.29 24.14
C GLY A 43 11.10 -19.49 22.67
N ARG A 44 9.84 -19.82 22.34
CA ARG A 44 9.38 -19.84 20.93
C ARG A 44 9.34 -18.44 20.35
N GLN A 45 9.64 -18.36 19.04
CA GLN A 45 9.93 -17.09 18.41
C GLN A 45 8.70 -16.36 17.89
N ILE A 46 8.78 -15.03 17.93
CA ILE A 46 7.72 -14.10 17.54
C ILE A 46 8.22 -13.21 16.40
N ALA A 47 7.45 -13.12 15.32
CA ALA A 47 7.59 -12.06 14.33
C ALA A 47 6.44 -11.08 14.42
N VAL A 48 6.73 -9.79 14.35
CA VAL A 48 5.72 -8.73 14.27
C VAL A 48 5.80 -8.05 12.92
N VAL A 49 4.68 -8.03 12.19
CA VAL A 49 4.54 -7.36 10.89
C VAL A 49 3.89 -6.00 11.09
N LEU A 50 4.62 -4.94 10.74
CA LEU A 50 4.13 -3.56 10.78
C LEU A 50 3.32 -3.26 9.52
N THR A 51 2.02 -2.99 9.71
CA THR A 51 1.05 -2.88 8.62
C THR A 51 0.80 -1.44 8.13
N GLY A 52 1.34 -0.46 8.81
CA GLY A 52 1.29 0.95 8.43
C GLY A 52 0.84 1.87 9.55
N THR A 53 -0.41 1.81 10.00
CA THR A 53 -0.88 2.68 11.10
C THR A 53 -0.08 2.49 12.38
N ASP A 54 0.33 1.29 12.67
CA ASP A 54 1.23 0.97 13.77
C ASP A 54 2.61 1.65 13.63
N LEU A 55 3.20 1.65 12.45
CA LEU A 55 4.49 2.29 12.20
C LEU A 55 4.41 3.82 12.29
N TYR A 56 3.39 4.43 11.68
CA TYR A 56 3.34 5.89 11.51
C TYR A 56 2.55 6.62 12.60
N LYS A 57 1.57 5.96 13.24
CA LYS A 57 0.69 6.58 14.23
C LYS A 57 0.90 6.02 15.64
N ASP A 58 1.04 4.70 15.77
CA ASP A 58 1.06 4.07 17.09
C ASP A 58 2.47 4.06 17.70
N LEU A 59 3.51 3.66 16.98
CA LEU A 59 4.87 3.54 17.53
C LEU A 59 5.42 4.81 18.19
N PRO A 60 5.15 6.02 17.69
CA PRO A 60 5.62 7.22 18.36
C PRO A 60 5.04 7.47 19.77
N GLY A 61 3.93 6.83 20.13
CA GLY A 61 3.23 7.12 21.39
C GLY A 61 2.64 5.92 22.14
N SER A 62 2.61 4.72 21.56
CA SER A 62 2.03 3.54 22.20
C SER A 62 3.09 2.67 22.87
N ARG A 63 2.98 2.55 24.22
CA ARG A 63 3.81 1.63 25.01
C ARG A 63 3.59 0.17 24.61
N GLU A 64 2.35 -0.21 24.33
CA GLU A 64 1.99 -1.58 23.92
C GLU A 64 2.63 -1.94 22.56
N ALA A 65 2.62 -1.02 21.58
CA ALA A 65 3.28 -1.23 20.32
C ALA A 65 4.79 -1.38 20.48
N ALA A 66 5.41 -0.56 21.31
CA ALA A 66 6.84 -0.64 21.62
C ALA A 66 7.18 -1.96 22.33
N ALA A 67 6.40 -2.36 23.34
CA ALA A 67 6.58 -3.63 24.05
C ALA A 67 6.46 -4.83 23.09
N SER A 68 5.49 -4.82 22.18
CA SER A 68 5.35 -5.86 21.17
C SER A 68 6.60 -6.00 20.31
N LEU A 69 7.22 -4.87 19.93
CA LEU A 69 8.47 -4.91 19.16
C LEU A 69 9.67 -5.32 20.02
N ASP A 70 9.69 -5.00 21.30
CA ASP A 70 10.77 -5.46 22.21
C ASP A 70 10.71 -6.98 22.40
N LEU A 71 9.53 -7.57 22.54
CA LEU A 71 9.30 -9.02 22.65
C LEU A 71 9.52 -9.80 21.34
N ALA A 72 9.42 -9.15 20.18
CA ALA A 72 9.59 -9.80 18.90
C ALA A 72 11.05 -10.20 18.63
N ASP A 73 11.28 -11.38 18.08
CA ASP A 73 12.58 -11.82 17.54
C ASP A 73 12.85 -11.28 16.15
N ARG A 74 11.80 -11.08 15.37
CA ARG A 74 11.84 -10.52 14.02
C ARG A 74 10.78 -9.43 13.86
N VAL A 75 11.13 -8.38 13.15
CA VAL A 75 10.21 -7.32 12.73
C VAL A 75 10.13 -7.31 11.22
N VAL A 76 8.94 -7.27 10.67
CA VAL A 76 8.72 -7.19 9.23
C VAL A 76 8.12 -5.84 8.90
N VAL A 77 8.66 -5.18 7.89
CA VAL A 77 8.09 -3.98 7.29
C VAL A 77 7.72 -4.26 5.83
N LEU A 78 6.72 -3.54 5.30
CA LEU A 78 6.15 -3.85 3.99
C LEU A 78 6.81 -3.09 2.83
N GLN A 79 7.81 -2.25 3.11
CA GLN A 79 8.54 -1.48 2.09
C GLN A 79 9.90 -0.97 2.63
N ASP A 80 10.80 -0.61 1.70
CA ASP A 80 12.21 -0.32 2.00
C ASP A 80 12.43 0.90 2.92
N ASP A 81 11.67 1.98 2.72
CA ASP A 81 11.92 3.25 3.44
C ASP A 81 11.49 3.17 4.91
N ALA A 82 10.60 2.21 5.25
CA ALA A 82 10.15 1.96 6.62
C ALA A 82 11.29 1.57 7.57
N LEU A 83 12.35 0.91 7.08
CA LEU A 83 13.51 0.56 7.90
C LEU A 83 14.19 1.78 8.52
N ARG A 84 14.16 2.93 7.84
CA ARG A 84 14.78 4.18 8.31
C ARG A 84 14.02 4.83 9.45
N LEU A 85 12.73 4.55 9.53
CA LEU A 85 11.83 5.08 10.57
C LEU A 85 11.95 4.30 11.87
N LEU A 86 12.47 3.07 11.80
CA LEU A 86 12.64 2.26 13.00
C LEU A 86 13.87 2.70 13.81
N PRO A 87 13.74 2.87 15.12
CA PRO A 87 14.87 2.96 16.06
C PRO A 87 15.87 1.82 15.84
N ALA A 88 17.15 2.09 16.09
CA ALA A 88 18.24 1.15 15.83
C ALA A 88 18.03 -0.23 16.49
N LYS A 89 17.46 -0.27 17.69
CA LYS A 89 17.18 -1.52 18.43
C LYS A 89 16.25 -2.46 17.68
N TRP A 90 15.21 -1.94 17.03
CA TRP A 90 14.25 -2.75 16.26
C TRP A 90 14.69 -2.97 14.82
N ARG A 91 15.38 -1.98 14.21
CA ARG A 91 15.91 -2.08 12.85
C ARG A 91 16.89 -3.23 12.68
N ARG A 92 17.68 -3.56 13.71
CA ARG A 92 18.64 -4.70 13.69
C ARG A 92 17.99 -6.05 13.46
N LYS A 93 16.73 -6.21 13.86
CA LYS A 93 15.93 -7.43 13.69
C LYS A 93 14.80 -7.28 12.66
N ALA A 94 14.85 -6.20 11.86
CA ALA A 94 13.85 -5.89 10.87
C ALA A 94 14.27 -6.34 9.47
N GLU A 95 13.31 -6.86 8.72
CA GLU A 95 13.46 -7.20 7.32
C GLU A 95 12.28 -6.69 6.49
N VAL A 96 12.50 -6.51 5.19
CA VAL A 96 11.45 -6.09 4.25
C VAL A 96 10.82 -7.31 3.61
N ILE A 97 9.49 -7.42 3.72
CA ILE A 97 8.71 -8.39 2.94
C ILE A 97 7.64 -7.61 2.19
N PHE A 98 7.84 -7.43 0.90
CA PHE A 98 6.84 -6.81 0.05
C PHE A 98 5.64 -7.72 -0.14
N GLN A 99 4.44 -7.14 -0.10
CA GLN A 99 3.21 -7.81 -0.51
C GLN A 99 3.21 -8.01 -2.03
N SER A 100 2.45 -8.97 -2.50
CA SER A 100 2.43 -9.32 -3.92
C SER A 100 1.04 -9.31 -4.53
N ALA A 101 1.01 -9.24 -5.85
CA ALA A 101 -0.18 -9.49 -6.65
C ALA A 101 0.17 -10.28 -7.92
N PRO A 102 -0.75 -11.08 -8.48
CA PRO A 102 -0.54 -11.77 -9.74
C PRO A 102 -0.15 -10.79 -10.86
N VAL A 103 0.84 -11.13 -11.66
CA VAL A 103 1.24 -10.33 -12.82
C VAL A 103 0.20 -10.49 -13.92
N LEU A 104 -0.27 -9.37 -14.47
CA LEU A 104 -1.17 -9.36 -15.62
C LEU A 104 -0.40 -9.10 -16.92
N ALA A 105 -0.87 -9.68 -18.02
CA ALA A 105 -0.35 -9.38 -19.35
C ALA A 105 -0.57 -7.89 -19.68
N ARG A 106 0.35 -7.29 -20.44
CA ARG A 106 0.18 -5.91 -20.90
C ARG A 106 -1.07 -5.80 -21.77
N ARG A 107 -1.81 -4.71 -21.56
CA ARG A 107 -2.97 -4.37 -22.38
C ARG A 107 -2.73 -3.04 -23.09
N ALA A 108 -3.08 -2.98 -24.37
CA ALA A 108 -3.15 -1.72 -25.10
C ALA A 108 -4.19 -0.80 -24.43
N LYS A 109 -3.86 0.48 -24.31
CA LYS A 109 -4.76 1.49 -23.76
C LYS A 109 -5.39 2.28 -24.89
N PRO A 110 -6.69 2.64 -24.83
CA PRO A 110 -7.32 3.47 -25.84
C PRO A 110 -6.60 4.83 -25.98
N GLY A 111 -6.45 5.32 -27.20
CA GLY A 111 -5.94 6.67 -27.45
C GLY A 111 -7.00 7.76 -27.27
N GLY A 112 -6.57 9.03 -27.43
CA GLY A 112 -7.45 10.20 -27.47
C GLY A 112 -7.91 10.74 -26.13
N ARG A 113 -7.65 10.01 -25.03
CA ARG A 113 -8.03 10.40 -23.65
C ARG A 113 -7.08 9.79 -22.62
N LEU A 114 -6.82 10.51 -21.54
CA LEU A 114 -6.13 9.96 -20.37
C LEU A 114 -7.16 9.40 -19.36
N ASP A 115 -7.20 8.07 -19.23
CA ASP A 115 -8.00 7.39 -18.21
C ASP A 115 -7.19 7.18 -16.94
N CYS A 116 -7.56 7.87 -15.88
CA CYS A 116 -6.98 7.75 -14.55
C CYS A 116 -7.88 6.91 -13.65
N VAL A 117 -7.28 6.11 -12.78
CA VAL A 117 -8.00 5.42 -11.71
C VAL A 117 -7.45 5.85 -10.35
N VAL A 118 -8.34 6.06 -9.39
CA VAL A 118 -8.03 6.26 -7.97
C VAL A 118 -8.68 5.12 -7.21
N VAL A 119 -7.92 4.42 -6.37
CA VAL A 119 -8.44 3.33 -5.56
C VAL A 119 -8.10 3.59 -4.10
N GLY A 120 -9.11 3.83 -3.31
CA GLY A 120 -9.00 4.07 -1.87
C GLY A 120 -10.35 4.42 -1.29
N HIS A 121 -10.65 3.90 -0.11
CA HIS A 121 -11.83 4.34 0.61
C HIS A 121 -11.72 5.84 0.92
N LEU A 122 -12.85 6.54 0.91
CA LEU A 122 -12.92 7.96 1.25
C LEU A 122 -12.75 8.10 2.76
N ARG A 123 -11.51 8.40 3.17
CA ARG A 123 -11.07 8.68 4.55
C ARG A 123 -9.82 9.56 4.51
N GLU A 124 -9.53 10.25 5.60
CA GLU A 124 -8.47 11.27 5.68
C GLU A 124 -7.08 10.76 5.25
N GLU A 125 -6.70 9.53 5.60
CA GLU A 125 -5.39 8.97 5.23
C GLU A 125 -5.20 8.81 3.72
N LYS A 126 -6.29 8.67 2.96
CA LYS A 126 -6.27 8.55 1.49
C LYS A 126 -6.29 9.89 0.78
N ASP A 127 -6.50 10.97 1.51
CA ASP A 127 -6.50 12.37 1.05
C ASP A 127 -7.28 12.61 -0.26
N PRO A 128 -8.57 12.24 -0.31
CA PRO A 128 -9.39 12.51 -1.47
C PRO A 128 -9.57 14.01 -1.73
N ARG A 129 -9.41 14.86 -0.71
CA ARG A 129 -9.52 16.34 -0.84
C ARG A 129 -8.49 16.91 -1.79
N THR A 130 -7.24 16.42 -1.73
CA THR A 130 -6.19 16.83 -2.69
C THR A 130 -6.56 16.44 -4.11
N LEU A 131 -7.13 15.25 -4.33
CA LEU A 131 -7.65 14.85 -5.64
C LEU A 131 -8.78 15.76 -6.10
N PHE A 132 -9.78 16.03 -5.26
CA PHE A 132 -10.92 16.90 -5.61
C PHE A 132 -10.45 18.30 -6.01
N ALA A 133 -9.54 18.86 -5.22
CA ALA A 133 -8.96 20.15 -5.51
C ALA A 133 -8.10 20.16 -6.80
N ALA A 134 -7.41 19.08 -7.10
CA ALA A 134 -6.65 18.92 -8.34
C ALA A 134 -7.58 18.87 -9.56
N VAL A 135 -8.69 18.12 -9.49
CA VAL A 135 -9.69 18.04 -10.57
C VAL A 135 -10.24 19.43 -10.91
N ARG A 136 -10.61 20.23 -9.90
CA ARG A 136 -11.11 21.60 -10.11
C ARG A 136 -10.06 22.55 -10.73
N ARG A 137 -8.77 22.24 -10.59
CA ARG A 137 -7.66 23.01 -11.18
C ARG A 137 -7.33 22.62 -12.62
N LEU A 138 -7.83 21.49 -13.10
CA LEU A 138 -7.58 21.07 -14.47
C LEU A 138 -8.25 22.04 -15.46
N PRO A 139 -7.56 22.51 -16.51
CA PRO A 139 -8.18 23.28 -17.59
C PRO A 139 -9.42 22.58 -18.13
N ARG A 140 -10.47 23.36 -18.43
CA ARG A 140 -11.71 22.82 -19.01
C ARG A 140 -11.44 22.21 -20.39
N GLY A 141 -12.19 21.19 -20.76
CA GLY A 141 -12.10 20.56 -22.09
C GLY A 141 -10.94 19.56 -22.27
N LEU A 142 -10.06 19.38 -21.27
CA LEU A 142 -9.03 18.36 -21.37
C LEU A 142 -9.65 16.95 -21.44
N PRO A 143 -9.18 16.08 -22.36
CA PRO A 143 -9.65 14.71 -22.50
C PRO A 143 -9.07 13.80 -21.40
N ILE A 144 -9.47 14.07 -20.15
CA ILE A 144 -9.11 13.29 -18.97
C ILE A 144 -10.38 12.70 -18.37
N ARG A 145 -10.32 11.45 -17.95
CA ARG A 145 -11.34 10.79 -17.13
C ARG A 145 -10.70 10.24 -15.87
N ILE A 146 -11.25 10.59 -14.72
CA ILE A 146 -10.77 10.16 -13.40
C ILE A 146 -11.87 9.34 -12.74
N ARG A 147 -11.64 8.04 -12.59
CA ARG A 147 -12.55 7.11 -11.92
C ARG A 147 -12.07 6.84 -10.51
N HIS A 148 -12.88 7.18 -9.50
CA HIS A 148 -12.56 6.98 -8.08
C HIS A 148 -13.36 5.79 -7.53
N LEU A 149 -12.65 4.80 -7.00
CA LEU A 149 -13.18 3.55 -6.44
C LEU A 149 -12.89 3.49 -4.95
N GLY A 150 -13.91 3.28 -4.13
CA GLY A 150 -13.76 3.10 -2.69
C GLY A 150 -15.05 3.43 -1.92
N ALA A 151 -15.25 2.80 -0.77
CA ALA A 151 -16.39 3.08 0.08
C ALA A 151 -16.26 4.46 0.76
N PRO A 152 -17.36 5.18 0.99
CA PRO A 152 -17.38 6.45 1.71
C PRO A 152 -17.34 6.20 3.23
N LEU A 153 -16.17 5.85 3.77
CA LEU A 153 -16.01 5.58 5.21
C LEU A 153 -16.16 6.87 6.05
N ASP A 154 -15.93 8.02 5.43
CA ASP A 154 -16.29 9.34 5.93
C ASP A 154 -17.46 9.85 5.08
N PRO A 155 -18.67 10.04 5.67
CA PRO A 155 -19.84 10.51 4.94
C PRO A 155 -19.64 11.87 4.24
N ALA A 156 -18.94 12.82 4.88
CA ALA A 156 -18.68 14.15 4.32
C ALA A 156 -17.78 14.07 3.07
N LEU A 157 -16.79 13.18 3.08
CA LEU A 157 -15.96 12.91 1.89
C LEU A 157 -16.78 12.22 0.79
N GLY A 158 -17.74 11.37 1.16
CA GLY A 158 -18.69 10.76 0.23
C GLY A 158 -19.57 11.78 -0.47
N GLU A 159 -20.11 12.73 0.28
CA GLU A 159 -20.90 13.84 -0.27
C GLU A 159 -20.06 14.76 -1.17
N ALA A 160 -18.84 15.10 -0.75
CA ALA A 160 -17.92 15.90 -1.55
C ALA A 160 -17.55 15.21 -2.88
N ALA A 161 -17.37 13.88 -2.88
CA ALA A 161 -17.14 13.12 -4.11
C ALA A 161 -18.32 13.18 -5.07
N ARG A 162 -19.56 13.02 -4.56
CA ARG A 162 -20.77 13.12 -5.37
C ARG A 162 -21.03 14.54 -5.86
N ALA A 163 -20.71 15.55 -5.05
CA ALA A 163 -20.77 16.95 -5.47
C ALA A 163 -19.81 17.21 -6.65
N LEU A 164 -18.56 16.79 -6.52
CA LEU A 164 -17.58 16.93 -7.60
C LEU A 164 -18.00 16.19 -8.88
N GLU A 165 -18.61 15.03 -8.78
CA GLU A 165 -19.12 14.29 -9.93
C GLU A 165 -20.20 15.05 -10.69
N ARG A 166 -21.04 15.81 -9.98
CA ARG A 166 -22.06 16.70 -10.60
C ARG A 166 -21.44 17.95 -11.21
N GLU A 167 -20.37 18.50 -10.59
CA GLU A 167 -19.69 19.71 -11.02
C GLU A 167 -18.79 19.50 -12.25
N ASP A 168 -18.12 18.35 -12.31
CA ASP A 168 -17.08 18.08 -13.30
C ASP A 168 -17.26 16.72 -14.00
N PRO A 169 -17.61 16.71 -15.29
CA PRO A 169 -17.88 15.48 -16.04
C PRO A 169 -16.66 14.56 -16.20
N ARG A 170 -15.45 15.06 -15.90
CA ARG A 170 -14.21 14.27 -15.96
C ARG A 170 -14.04 13.36 -14.75
N TYR A 171 -14.67 13.66 -13.63
CA TYR A 171 -14.62 12.87 -12.41
C TYR A 171 -15.84 11.95 -12.31
N ARG A 172 -15.60 10.69 -11.92
CA ARG A 172 -16.62 9.66 -11.70
C ARG A 172 -16.35 8.92 -10.41
N TYR A 173 -17.31 8.96 -9.49
CA TYR A 173 -17.26 8.22 -8.25
C TYR A 173 -18.10 6.94 -8.35
N SER A 174 -17.46 5.78 -8.24
CA SER A 174 -18.11 4.47 -8.44
C SER A 174 -18.35 3.70 -7.13
N GLY A 175 -18.05 4.30 -5.96
CA GLY A 175 -18.17 3.58 -4.70
C GLY A 175 -17.19 2.40 -4.59
N ALA A 176 -17.46 1.49 -3.66
CA ALA A 176 -16.70 0.27 -3.50
C ALA A 176 -17.06 -0.74 -4.60
N LEU A 177 -16.04 -1.37 -5.16
CA LEU A 177 -16.22 -2.47 -6.11
C LEU A 177 -15.57 -3.75 -5.57
N PRO A 178 -16.06 -4.92 -5.99
CA PRO A 178 -15.37 -6.18 -5.76
C PRO A 178 -13.91 -6.12 -6.25
N HIS A 179 -13.01 -6.81 -5.54
CA HIS A 179 -11.57 -6.77 -5.81
C HIS A 179 -11.22 -7.06 -7.27
N GLY A 180 -11.85 -8.07 -7.90
CA GLY A 180 -11.62 -8.40 -9.32
C GLY A 180 -11.95 -7.24 -10.27
N LEU A 181 -13.05 -6.51 -10.02
CA LEU A 181 -13.45 -5.34 -10.82
C LEU A 181 -12.54 -4.14 -10.57
N THR A 182 -12.12 -3.93 -9.31
CA THR A 182 -11.13 -2.90 -8.96
C THR A 182 -9.82 -3.16 -9.68
N ARG A 183 -9.34 -4.38 -9.66
CA ARG A 183 -8.11 -4.77 -10.35
C ARG A 183 -8.23 -4.65 -11.88
N ALA A 184 -9.38 -4.98 -12.45
CA ALA A 184 -9.65 -4.76 -13.88
C ALA A 184 -9.66 -3.26 -14.24
N ALA A 185 -10.19 -2.40 -13.37
CA ALA A 185 -10.15 -0.96 -13.53
C ALA A 185 -8.72 -0.42 -13.50
N ILE A 186 -7.88 -0.86 -12.56
CA ILE A 186 -6.45 -0.53 -12.53
C ILE A 186 -5.77 -0.97 -13.83
N HIS A 187 -6.00 -2.20 -14.25
CA HIS A 187 -5.39 -2.76 -15.46
C HIS A 187 -5.79 -2.01 -16.74
N SER A 188 -7.00 -1.47 -16.81
CA SER A 188 -7.48 -0.71 -17.98
C SER A 188 -7.08 0.77 -17.97
N ALA A 189 -6.73 1.34 -16.82
CA ALA A 189 -6.35 2.75 -16.71
C ALA A 189 -4.97 3.04 -17.31
N HIS A 190 -4.76 4.26 -17.79
CA HIS A 190 -3.46 4.75 -18.24
C HIS A 190 -2.51 4.99 -17.05
N VAL A 191 -3.06 5.44 -15.92
CA VAL A 191 -2.31 5.78 -14.71
C VAL A 191 -3.18 5.57 -13.46
N LEU A 192 -2.55 5.05 -12.39
CA LEU A 192 -3.10 5.08 -11.05
C LEU A 192 -2.72 6.42 -10.39
N VAL A 193 -3.67 7.09 -9.77
CA VAL A 193 -3.42 8.28 -8.91
C VAL A 193 -3.58 7.87 -7.46
N HIS A 194 -2.56 8.11 -6.64
CA HIS A 194 -2.51 7.68 -5.25
C HIS A 194 -2.07 8.82 -4.33
N PRO A 195 -3.01 9.68 -3.87
CA PRO A 195 -2.71 10.90 -3.12
C PRO A 195 -2.55 10.70 -1.61
N SER A 196 -2.57 9.48 -1.10
CA SER A 196 -2.55 9.14 0.33
C SER A 196 -1.47 9.91 1.10
N VAL A 197 -1.78 10.29 2.34
CA VAL A 197 -0.82 10.93 3.26
C VAL A 197 -0.21 9.95 4.27
N VAL A 198 -0.76 8.75 4.39
CA VAL A 198 -0.21 7.66 5.24
C VAL A 198 -0.41 6.32 4.55
N GLU A 199 0.67 5.56 4.37
CA GLU A 199 0.65 4.18 3.86
C GLU A 199 1.77 3.35 4.48
N GLY A 200 1.48 2.11 4.86
CA GLY A 200 2.50 1.13 5.27
C GLY A 200 3.14 0.45 4.06
N GLY A 201 2.32 -0.26 3.30
CA GLY A 201 2.63 -0.86 2.01
C GLY A 201 1.36 -0.83 1.17
N ALA A 202 1.26 0.09 0.22
CA ALA A 202 0.03 0.32 -0.53
C ALA A 202 -0.23 -0.81 -1.54
N ASN A 203 -1.10 -1.76 -1.21
CA ASN A 203 -1.48 -2.87 -2.11
C ASN A 203 -1.90 -2.39 -3.48
N VAL A 204 -2.57 -1.25 -3.57
CA VAL A 204 -2.99 -0.67 -4.86
C VAL A 204 -1.80 -0.32 -5.76
N ILE A 205 -0.66 0.10 -5.19
CA ILE A 205 0.58 0.34 -5.93
C ILE A 205 1.15 -1.00 -6.43
N VAL A 206 1.16 -2.05 -5.58
CA VAL A 206 1.54 -3.40 -5.99
C VAL A 206 0.70 -3.89 -7.17
N GLU A 207 -0.61 -3.72 -7.08
CA GLU A 207 -1.56 -4.10 -8.12
C GLU A 207 -1.36 -3.31 -9.42
N ALA A 208 -1.08 -2.01 -9.33
CA ALA A 208 -0.81 -1.18 -10.50
C ALA A 208 0.48 -1.61 -11.20
N ILE A 209 1.57 -1.77 -10.47
CA ILE A 209 2.87 -2.19 -11.01
C ILE A 209 2.75 -3.57 -11.66
N THR A 210 2.09 -4.53 -11.00
CA THR A 210 1.93 -5.89 -11.54
C THR A 210 0.96 -5.97 -12.71
N ALA A 211 0.05 -5.00 -12.84
CA ALA A 211 -0.84 -4.83 -13.99
C ALA A 211 -0.21 -4.01 -15.14
N GLY A 212 1.01 -3.46 -14.95
CA GLY A 212 1.68 -2.61 -15.94
C GLY A 212 1.06 -1.21 -16.08
N THR A 213 0.38 -0.73 -15.03
CA THR A 213 -0.19 0.61 -14.93
C THR A 213 0.75 1.48 -14.09
N PRO A 214 1.32 2.55 -14.65
CA PRO A 214 2.19 3.47 -13.92
C PRO A 214 1.40 4.25 -12.86
N VAL A 215 2.13 4.89 -11.94
CA VAL A 215 1.53 5.52 -10.75
C VAL A 215 1.93 6.99 -10.66
N LEU A 216 0.98 7.87 -10.34
CA LEU A 216 1.25 9.19 -9.79
C LEU A 216 0.94 9.13 -8.29
N ALA A 217 1.92 9.37 -7.44
CA ALA A 217 1.78 9.19 -6.00
C ALA A 217 2.30 10.39 -5.21
N SER A 218 1.71 10.63 -4.06
CA SER A 218 2.27 11.56 -3.07
C SER A 218 3.63 11.07 -2.58
N ARG A 219 4.58 11.98 -2.34
CA ARG A 219 5.93 11.66 -1.85
C ARG A 219 5.93 11.42 -0.34
N ILE A 220 5.33 10.35 0.10
CA ILE A 220 5.37 9.86 1.49
C ILE A 220 6.22 8.61 1.60
N SER A 221 6.75 8.33 2.79
CA SER A 221 7.64 7.18 3.04
C SER A 221 7.06 5.86 2.51
N GLY A 222 5.77 5.58 2.75
CA GLY A 222 5.12 4.38 2.25
C GLY A 222 5.18 4.23 0.73
N ASN A 223 4.94 5.31 -0.01
CA ASN A 223 4.98 5.32 -1.47
C ASN A 223 6.42 5.32 -2.00
N VAL A 224 7.33 6.05 -1.33
CA VAL A 224 8.75 6.08 -1.67
C VAL A 224 9.37 4.69 -1.56
N GLY A 225 9.08 3.95 -0.48
CA GLY A 225 9.57 2.59 -0.32
C GLY A 225 9.00 1.60 -1.33
N MET A 226 7.78 1.82 -1.83
CA MET A 226 7.18 0.98 -2.87
C MET A 226 7.72 1.30 -4.28
N LEU A 227 7.85 2.58 -4.62
CA LEU A 227 8.16 3.05 -5.97
C LEU A 227 9.67 3.32 -6.19
N GLY A 228 10.43 3.49 -5.12
CA GLY A 228 11.83 3.92 -5.16
C GLY A 228 11.96 5.44 -4.98
N ARG A 229 13.11 5.88 -4.45
CA ARG A 229 13.36 7.30 -4.11
C ARG A 229 13.36 8.23 -5.31
N ASP A 230 13.90 7.74 -6.43
CA ASP A 230 14.08 8.51 -7.66
C ASP A 230 12.92 8.32 -8.64
N TYR A 231 11.79 7.79 -8.15
CA TYR A 231 10.62 7.60 -8.98
C TYR A 231 10.09 8.94 -9.50
N PRO A 232 9.95 9.14 -10.82
CA PRO A 232 9.62 10.46 -11.38
C PRO A 232 8.16 10.88 -11.23
N GLY A 233 7.26 9.96 -10.84
CA GLY A 233 5.81 10.19 -10.73
C GLY A 233 5.34 10.75 -9.38
N PHE A 234 6.24 11.27 -8.55
CA PHE A 234 5.85 11.87 -7.28
C PHE A 234 5.34 13.31 -7.43
N PHE A 235 4.44 13.67 -6.52
CA PHE A 235 4.04 15.03 -6.18
C PHE A 235 4.04 15.19 -4.65
N GLU A 236 4.12 16.42 -4.14
CA GLU A 236 4.16 16.63 -2.69
C GLU A 236 2.82 16.31 -2.04
N PRO A 237 2.80 15.75 -0.82
CA PRO A 237 1.56 15.46 -0.10
C PRO A 237 0.71 16.73 0.05
N ARG A 238 -0.60 16.62 -0.18
CA ARG A 238 -1.58 17.71 -0.14
C ARG A 238 -1.37 18.81 -1.20
N ASP A 239 -0.50 18.60 -2.18
CA ASP A 239 -0.28 19.53 -3.29
C ASP A 239 -1.21 19.22 -4.46
N ALA A 240 -2.40 19.83 -4.43
CA ALA A 240 -3.38 19.71 -5.50
C ALA A 240 -2.90 20.34 -6.82
N ALA A 241 -2.09 21.38 -6.76
CA ALA A 241 -1.56 22.05 -7.96
C ALA A 241 -0.48 21.17 -8.63
N GLY A 242 0.41 20.58 -7.82
CA GLY A 242 1.39 19.60 -8.30
C GLY A 242 0.73 18.38 -8.92
N LEU A 243 -0.31 17.82 -8.29
CA LEU A 243 -1.07 16.71 -8.87
C LEU A 243 -1.73 17.10 -10.21
N ALA A 244 -2.36 18.27 -10.29
CA ALA A 244 -2.97 18.75 -11.52
C ALA A 244 -1.92 18.90 -12.65
N LYS A 245 -0.76 19.49 -12.36
CA LYS A 245 0.37 19.57 -13.31
C LYS A 245 0.83 18.20 -13.80
N ARG A 246 0.93 17.20 -12.90
CA ARG A 246 1.29 15.83 -13.26
C ARG A 246 0.26 15.20 -14.19
N LEU A 247 -1.04 15.42 -13.93
CA LEU A 247 -2.12 14.89 -14.79
C LEU A 247 -2.08 15.52 -16.19
N VAL A 248 -1.88 16.84 -16.28
CA VAL A 248 -1.73 17.52 -17.56
C VAL A 248 -0.52 17.01 -18.33
N ARG A 249 0.64 16.91 -17.66
CA ARG A 249 1.85 16.37 -18.29
C ARG A 249 1.70 14.92 -18.75
N ALA A 250 1.02 14.08 -17.97
CA ALA A 250 0.74 12.68 -18.35
C ALA A 250 -0.19 12.58 -19.57
N LEU A 251 -1.03 13.60 -19.83
CA LEU A 251 -1.87 13.69 -21.02
C LEU A 251 -1.08 14.20 -22.25
N GLU A 252 -0.30 15.26 -22.08
CA GLU A 252 0.31 16.04 -23.16
C GLU A 252 1.66 15.45 -23.62
N ASP A 253 2.42 14.79 -22.71
CA ASP A 253 3.72 14.21 -23.00
C ASP A 253 3.64 12.67 -23.06
N PRO A 254 3.66 12.06 -24.24
CA PRO A 254 3.64 10.60 -24.38
C PRO A 254 4.83 9.90 -23.71
N ARG A 255 5.96 10.61 -23.51
CA ARG A 255 7.15 10.08 -22.86
C ARG A 255 6.98 9.96 -21.35
N GLU A 256 6.13 10.81 -20.75
CA GLU A 256 5.89 10.78 -19.29
C GLU A 256 5.37 9.41 -18.84
N LEU A 257 4.26 8.93 -19.40
CA LEU A 257 3.71 7.61 -19.04
C LEU A 257 4.69 6.46 -19.33
N SER A 258 5.50 6.57 -20.38
CA SER A 258 6.53 5.59 -20.71
C SER A 258 7.63 5.55 -19.66
N CYS A 259 8.12 6.71 -19.23
CA CYS A 259 9.13 6.86 -18.18
C CYS A 259 8.61 6.29 -16.85
N LEU A 260 7.40 6.69 -16.42
CA LEU A 260 6.76 6.18 -15.22
C LEU A 260 6.61 4.65 -15.24
N ARG A 261 6.20 4.11 -16.38
CA ARG A 261 6.04 2.66 -16.56
C ARG A 261 7.37 1.93 -16.47
N SER A 262 8.40 2.44 -17.13
CA SER A 262 9.75 1.86 -17.07
C SER A 262 10.26 1.78 -15.64
N SER A 263 10.09 2.85 -14.86
CA SER A 263 10.47 2.88 -13.43
C SER A 263 9.66 1.88 -12.60
N CYS A 264 8.37 1.73 -12.86
CA CYS A 264 7.53 0.70 -12.22
C CYS A 264 7.98 -0.73 -12.59
N ASP A 265 8.31 -0.97 -13.86
CA ASP A 265 8.73 -2.29 -14.35
C ASP A 265 10.06 -2.75 -13.71
N GLN A 266 10.98 -1.85 -13.38
CA GLN A 266 12.22 -2.17 -12.66
C GLN A 266 11.96 -2.79 -11.28
N ARG A 267 10.89 -2.36 -10.59
CA ARG A 267 10.52 -2.87 -9.28
C ARG A 267 9.53 -4.05 -9.32
N LYS A 268 8.94 -4.34 -10.44
CA LYS A 268 7.88 -5.36 -10.61
C LYS A 268 8.26 -6.73 -10.06
N ARG A 269 9.55 -7.11 -10.14
CA ARG A 269 10.05 -8.39 -9.60
C ARG A 269 9.84 -8.54 -8.09
N LEU A 270 9.86 -7.42 -7.33
CA LEU A 270 9.68 -7.42 -5.87
C LEU A 270 8.26 -7.82 -5.46
N PHE A 271 7.29 -7.55 -6.33
CA PHE A 271 5.86 -7.72 -6.09
C PHE A 271 5.26 -8.99 -6.69
N ARG A 272 6.09 -9.95 -7.07
CA ARG A 272 5.62 -11.26 -7.58
C ARG A 272 5.23 -12.18 -6.43
N PRO A 273 4.16 -12.99 -6.57
CA PRO A 273 3.75 -13.95 -5.53
C PRO A 273 4.86 -14.91 -5.09
N GLN A 274 5.74 -15.28 -6.01
CA GLN A 274 6.88 -16.15 -5.71
C GLN A 274 7.91 -15.46 -4.80
N ALA A 275 8.13 -14.14 -4.97
CA ALA A 275 9.06 -13.38 -4.15
C ALA A 275 8.55 -13.24 -2.70
N GLU A 276 7.28 -12.88 -2.53
CA GLU A 276 6.64 -12.82 -1.21
C GLU A 276 6.62 -14.21 -0.55
N ALA A 277 6.19 -15.25 -1.26
CA ALA A 277 6.15 -16.60 -0.72
C ALA A 277 7.54 -17.09 -0.27
N ALA A 278 8.59 -16.81 -1.03
CA ALA A 278 9.96 -17.16 -0.66
C ALA A 278 10.40 -16.38 0.60
N ALA A 279 10.08 -15.09 0.71
CA ALA A 279 10.42 -14.29 1.88
C ALA A 279 9.68 -14.76 3.14
N VAL A 280 8.36 -15.00 3.03
CA VAL A 280 7.55 -15.52 4.16
C VAL A 280 8.01 -16.90 4.60
N ARG A 281 8.42 -17.77 3.67
CA ARG A 281 8.99 -19.09 4.02
C ARG A 281 10.34 -18.98 4.72
N ARG A 282 11.22 -18.06 4.31
CA ARG A 282 12.49 -17.79 5.01
C ARG A 282 12.23 -17.27 6.43
N LEU A 283 11.29 -16.33 6.59
CA LEU A 283 10.89 -15.85 7.91
C LEU A 283 10.43 -16.99 8.80
N ALA A 284 9.49 -17.82 8.32
CA ALA A 284 8.98 -18.97 9.07
C ALA A 284 10.10 -19.98 9.43
N ALA A 285 10.97 -20.29 8.49
CA ALA A 285 12.12 -21.16 8.75
C ALA A 285 13.06 -20.59 9.81
N ALA A 286 13.32 -19.25 9.77
CA ALA A 286 14.15 -18.58 10.77
C ALA A 286 13.53 -18.58 12.17
N LEU A 287 12.20 -18.47 12.28
CA LEU A 287 11.47 -18.54 13.55
C LEU A 287 11.45 -19.97 14.13
N LEU A 288 11.51 -20.99 13.28
CA LEU A 288 11.46 -22.40 13.67
C LEU A 288 12.85 -23.03 13.83
N ALA A 289 13.90 -22.38 13.35
CA ALA A 289 15.27 -22.80 13.60
C ALA A 289 15.58 -22.60 15.09
N ARG A 290 15.63 -23.69 15.85
CA ARG A 290 16.03 -23.66 17.27
C ARG A 290 17.46 -23.09 17.37
N ARG A 291 17.64 -22.12 18.27
CA ARG A 291 18.98 -21.76 18.75
C ARG A 291 19.58 -22.88 19.60
#